data_ea444ea161687493556309ed250275c4
#
_entry.id   ea444ea161687493556309ed250275c4
#
_cell.length_a   1.000
_cell.length_b   1.000
_cell.length_c   1.000
_cell.angle_alpha   90.00
_cell.angle_beta   90.00
_cell.angle_gamma   90.00
#
_symmetry.space_group_name_H-M   'P 1'
#
loop_
_entity.id
_entity.type
_entity.pdbx_description
1 polymer ?
#
loop_
_entity_poly.entity_id
_entity_poly.type
_entity_poly.pdbx_seq_one_letter_code
_entity_poly.pdbx_strand_id
1 'polypeptide(L)'
;MIVNNLWNWNNYIVGWSLAGDLPGDYAVLLIHGFGANTNHWRFNQPVLAELAPTYAIDLLGFGRSDQPRARLKQEPPEGTAVHYGFDLWGQQVADFCREVIDKPVILVGNSIGGVVALRAAQLLGSDLCKRVVLIDCAQRLMDDKQLATQPAWMGWIRPLLKTMVSQRWL
;
A
#
# COMPACT_ATOMS: atom_id res chain seq x y z
N MET A 1 2.72 20.25 9.96
CA MET A 1 2.28 20.45 8.54
C MET A 1 2.54 19.17 7.77
N ILE A 2 1.65 18.77 6.85
CA ILE A 2 1.88 17.60 5.96
C ILE A 2 2.53 18.14 4.67
N VAL A 3 3.66 17.55 4.28
CA VAL A 3 4.38 17.86 3.03
C VAL A 3 4.26 16.69 2.07
N ASN A 4 3.83 16.97 0.85
CA ASN A 4 3.67 15.99 -0.20
C ASN A 4 4.91 15.90 -1.07
N ASN A 5 5.33 14.67 -1.41
CA ASN A 5 6.54 14.39 -2.17
C ASN A 5 6.31 13.29 -3.22
N LEU A 6 7.30 13.11 -4.09
CA LEU A 6 7.35 12.06 -5.10
C LEU A 6 8.67 11.29 -4.96
N TRP A 7 8.65 10.00 -5.26
CA TRP A 7 9.79 9.11 -5.28
C TRP A 7 9.79 8.29 -6.57
N ASN A 8 10.94 8.12 -7.19
CA ASN A 8 11.08 7.27 -8.37
C ASN A 8 11.45 5.85 -7.92
N TRP A 9 10.53 4.92 -8.10
CA TRP A 9 10.71 3.52 -7.77
C TRP A 9 10.56 2.66 -9.03
N ASN A 10 11.63 2.01 -9.47
CA ASN A 10 11.62 1.14 -10.66
C ASN A 10 10.99 1.81 -11.91
N ASN A 11 11.33 3.07 -12.17
CA ASN A 11 10.77 3.92 -13.22
C ASN A 11 9.28 4.29 -13.05
N TYR A 12 8.68 4.06 -11.89
CA TYR A 12 7.36 4.56 -11.54
C TYR A 12 7.48 5.73 -10.55
N ILE A 13 6.65 6.72 -10.74
CA ILE A 13 6.50 7.80 -9.77
C ILE A 13 5.58 7.33 -8.65
N VAL A 14 6.05 7.42 -7.42
CA VAL A 14 5.32 7.06 -6.21
C VAL A 14 5.05 8.30 -5.37
N GLY A 15 3.77 8.55 -5.08
CA GLY A 15 3.34 9.63 -4.20
C GLY A 15 3.50 9.24 -2.73
N TRP A 16 3.95 10.19 -1.92
CA TRP A 16 4.03 10.01 -0.47
C TRP A 16 3.91 11.34 0.26
N SER A 17 3.73 11.31 1.55
CA SER A 17 3.69 12.50 2.40
C SER A 17 4.46 12.27 3.70
N LEU A 18 4.95 13.38 4.27
CA LEU A 18 5.63 13.43 5.55
C LEU A 18 4.96 14.46 6.44
N ALA A 19 4.79 14.13 7.70
CA ALA A 19 4.49 15.06 8.78
C ALA A 19 5.48 14.87 9.92
N GLY A 20 5.90 16.01 10.51
CA GLY A 20 6.91 16.02 11.58
C GLY A 20 8.34 15.86 11.06
N ASP A 21 9.24 16.47 11.77
CA ASP A 21 10.68 16.47 11.53
C ASP A 21 11.47 16.17 12.82
N LEU A 22 10.79 15.60 13.81
CA LEU A 22 11.41 15.28 15.10
C LEU A 22 12.57 14.31 14.88
N PRO A 23 13.75 14.61 15.45
CA PRO A 23 14.83 13.64 15.48
C PRO A 23 14.39 12.42 16.30
N GLY A 24 14.65 11.23 15.80
CA GLY A 24 14.30 9.99 16.50
C GLY A 24 14.89 8.77 15.82
N ASP A 25 14.96 7.71 16.59
CA ASP A 25 15.57 6.43 16.17
C ASP A 25 14.61 5.58 15.30
N TYR A 26 13.38 6.01 15.13
CA TYR A 26 12.38 5.32 14.30
C TYR A 26 11.42 6.30 13.63
N ALA A 27 10.72 5.80 12.64
CA ALA A 27 9.63 6.51 11.96
C ALA A 27 8.35 5.67 11.96
N VAL A 28 7.23 6.30 11.63
CA VAL A 28 5.94 5.63 11.38
C VAL A 28 5.64 5.69 9.89
N LEU A 29 5.24 4.58 9.28
CA LEU A 29 4.76 4.52 7.90
C LEU A 29 3.32 4.03 7.85
N LEU A 30 2.44 4.86 7.28
CA LEU A 30 1.01 4.63 7.13
C LEU A 30 0.72 4.10 5.72
N ILE A 31 0.03 2.95 5.64
CA ILE A 31 -0.27 2.22 4.41
C ILE A 31 -1.78 2.11 4.27
N HIS A 32 -2.33 2.73 3.23
CA HIS A 32 -3.78 2.81 3.01
C HIS A 32 -4.40 1.50 2.50
N GLY A 33 -5.72 1.42 2.53
CA GLY A 33 -6.52 0.32 1.98
C GLY A 33 -6.81 0.47 0.48
N PHE A 34 -7.54 -0.50 -0.08
CA PHE A 34 -7.95 -0.49 -1.50
C PHE A 34 -8.79 0.76 -1.82
N GLY A 35 -8.50 1.39 -2.96
CA GLY A 35 -9.22 2.57 -3.43
C GLY A 35 -8.98 3.85 -2.63
N ALA A 36 -8.11 3.81 -1.62
CA ALA A 36 -7.70 4.98 -0.84
C ALA A 36 -6.34 5.52 -1.31
N ASN A 37 -5.82 6.49 -0.60
CA ASN A 37 -4.51 7.12 -0.83
C ASN A 37 -4.00 7.77 0.47
N THR A 38 -2.87 8.46 0.42
CA THR A 38 -2.26 9.13 1.59
C THR A 38 -3.21 10.07 2.32
N ASN A 39 -4.18 10.71 1.64
CA ASN A 39 -5.15 11.60 2.27
C ASN A 39 -6.11 10.89 3.23
N HIS A 40 -6.19 9.54 3.17
CA HIS A 40 -6.90 8.75 4.18
C HIS A 40 -6.40 9.06 5.60
N TRP A 41 -5.10 9.33 5.72
CA TRP A 41 -4.39 9.54 6.97
C TRP A 41 -4.30 11.01 7.42
N ARG A 42 -4.96 11.93 6.72
CA ARG A 42 -4.86 13.39 6.97
C ARG A 42 -5.11 13.85 8.41
N PHE A 43 -5.89 13.11 9.18
CA PHE A 43 -6.17 13.40 10.57
C PHE A 43 -5.26 12.63 11.53
N ASN A 44 -4.77 11.45 11.14
CA ASN A 44 -3.91 10.61 11.98
C ASN A 44 -2.45 11.04 11.88
N GLN A 45 -2.01 11.37 10.67
CA GLN A 45 -0.61 11.68 10.38
C GLN A 45 -0.07 12.86 11.20
N PRO A 46 -0.78 14.00 11.37
CA PRO A 46 -0.28 15.10 12.20
C PRO A 46 -0.18 14.74 13.68
N VAL A 47 -1.10 13.93 14.20
CA VAL A 47 -1.10 13.51 15.61
C VAL A 47 0.07 12.56 15.89
N LEU A 48 0.30 11.59 15.02
CA LEU A 48 1.44 10.67 15.16
C LEU A 48 2.77 11.38 14.98
N ALA A 49 2.79 12.45 14.17
CA ALA A 49 3.98 13.27 13.95
C ALA A 49 4.46 14.06 15.18
N GLU A 50 3.64 14.15 16.23
CA GLU A 50 4.04 14.68 17.53
C GLU A 50 4.96 13.71 18.29
N LEU A 51 5.00 12.44 17.90
CA LEU A 51 5.78 11.37 18.54
C LEU A 51 7.00 10.94 17.70
N ALA A 52 6.87 10.90 16.38
CA ALA A 52 7.92 10.49 15.46
C ALA A 52 7.61 10.98 14.04
N PRO A 53 8.63 11.13 13.16
CA PRO A 53 8.42 11.41 11.75
C PRO A 53 7.43 10.40 11.16
N THR A 54 6.32 10.90 10.63
CA THR A 54 5.22 10.04 10.15
C THR A 54 5.04 10.21 8.66
N TYR A 55 5.29 9.12 7.95
CA TYR A 55 5.16 8.99 6.51
C TYR A 55 3.81 8.37 6.15
N ALA A 56 3.30 8.68 4.96
CA ALA A 56 2.22 7.93 4.33
C ALA A 56 2.57 7.74 2.84
N ILE A 57 2.31 6.57 2.28
CA ILE A 57 2.66 6.20 0.92
C ILE A 57 1.40 5.90 0.10
N ASP A 58 1.37 6.35 -1.15
CA ASP A 58 0.40 5.91 -2.15
C ASP A 58 0.92 4.63 -2.81
N LEU A 59 0.22 3.52 -2.63
CA LEU A 59 0.60 2.27 -3.28
C LEU A 59 0.47 2.42 -4.81
N LEU A 60 1.35 1.76 -5.57
CA LEU A 60 1.30 1.77 -7.03
C LEU A 60 -0.09 1.37 -7.52
N GLY A 61 -0.67 2.16 -8.42
CA GLY A 61 -2.06 2.01 -8.86
C GLY A 61 -3.06 2.89 -8.11
N PHE A 62 -2.63 3.66 -7.08
CA PHE A 62 -3.50 4.50 -6.27
C PHE A 62 -2.94 5.90 -6.06
N GLY A 63 -3.81 6.82 -5.71
CA GLY A 63 -3.45 8.18 -5.30
C GLY A 63 -2.65 8.93 -6.37
N ARG A 64 -1.51 9.49 -5.96
CA ARG A 64 -0.57 10.23 -6.83
C ARG A 64 0.53 9.33 -7.40
N SER A 65 0.51 8.04 -7.06
CA SER A 65 1.41 7.06 -7.68
C SER A 65 0.96 6.74 -9.10
N ASP A 66 1.92 6.35 -9.94
CA ASP A 66 1.63 5.88 -11.28
C ASP A 66 0.64 4.72 -11.27
N GLN A 67 -0.17 4.65 -12.33
CA GLN A 67 -1.21 3.64 -12.50
C GLN A 67 -0.99 2.86 -13.80
N PRO A 68 0.11 2.10 -13.91
CA PRO A 68 0.36 1.29 -15.09
C PRO A 68 -0.78 0.28 -15.30
N ARG A 69 -0.99 -0.11 -16.55
CA ARG A 69 -2.00 -1.09 -16.92
C ARG A 69 -1.81 -2.40 -16.14
N ALA A 70 -2.87 -2.91 -15.57
CA ALA A 70 -2.84 -4.22 -14.92
C ALA A 70 -2.61 -5.33 -15.94
N ARG A 71 -1.65 -6.21 -15.67
CA ARG A 71 -1.44 -7.44 -16.42
C ARG A 71 -2.47 -8.48 -15.99
N LEU A 72 -3.18 -9.04 -16.94
CA LEU A 72 -4.12 -10.13 -16.68
C LEU A 72 -3.38 -11.46 -16.49
N LYS A 73 -3.98 -12.38 -15.74
CA LYS A 73 -3.35 -13.65 -15.33
C LYS A 73 -2.85 -14.52 -16.51
N GLN A 74 -3.39 -14.32 -17.72
CA GLN A 74 -3.07 -15.08 -18.94
C GLN A 74 -2.17 -14.31 -19.91
N GLU A 75 -1.82 -13.06 -19.60
CA GLU A 75 -0.92 -12.27 -20.45
C GLU A 75 0.54 -12.63 -20.18
N PRO A 76 1.38 -12.71 -21.23
CA PRO A 76 2.80 -12.94 -21.06
C PRO A 76 3.45 -11.79 -20.28
N PRO A 77 4.61 -12.03 -19.64
CA PRO A 77 5.30 -11.05 -18.79
C PRO A 77 5.93 -9.88 -19.58
N GLU A 78 5.73 -9.81 -20.87
CA GLU A 78 6.29 -8.80 -21.76
C GLU A 78 5.47 -7.52 -21.73
N GLY A 79 6.16 -6.37 -21.76
CA GLY A 79 5.55 -5.05 -21.81
C GLY A 79 5.48 -4.30 -20.46
N THR A 80 4.81 -3.14 -20.48
CA THR A 80 4.71 -2.22 -19.33
C THR A 80 3.58 -2.57 -18.35
N ALA A 81 2.87 -3.68 -18.57
CA ALA A 81 1.76 -4.10 -17.72
C ALA A 81 2.26 -4.72 -16.41
N VAL A 82 1.65 -4.34 -15.29
CA VAL A 82 2.06 -4.71 -13.94
C VAL A 82 1.11 -5.73 -13.34
N HIS A 83 1.66 -6.75 -12.71
CA HIS A 83 0.89 -7.67 -11.89
C HIS A 83 0.70 -7.08 -10.49
N TYR A 84 -0.42 -6.42 -10.26
CA TYR A 84 -0.77 -5.89 -8.94
C TYR A 84 -1.01 -7.02 -7.93
N GLY A 85 -0.42 -6.88 -6.76
CA GLY A 85 -0.57 -7.86 -5.69
C GLY A 85 0.26 -7.50 -4.46
N PHE A 86 0.10 -8.28 -3.41
CA PHE A 86 0.75 -8.01 -2.13
C PHE A 86 2.28 -8.11 -2.18
N ASP A 87 2.83 -8.92 -3.09
CA ASP A 87 4.27 -9.01 -3.28
C ASP A 87 4.84 -7.71 -3.88
N LEU A 88 4.17 -7.16 -4.91
CA LEU A 88 4.56 -5.89 -5.52
C LEU A 88 4.50 -4.75 -4.50
N TRP A 89 3.38 -4.59 -3.82
CA TRP A 89 3.19 -3.52 -2.84
C TRP A 89 4.05 -3.70 -1.60
N GLY A 90 4.27 -4.95 -1.16
CA GLY A 90 5.18 -5.26 -0.06
C GLY A 90 6.61 -4.89 -0.40
N GLN A 91 7.06 -5.17 -1.63
CA GLN A 91 8.38 -4.76 -2.11
C GLN A 91 8.48 -3.24 -2.20
N GLN A 92 7.49 -2.56 -2.78
CA GLN A 92 7.42 -1.10 -2.86
C GLN A 92 7.59 -0.45 -1.47
N VAL A 93 6.84 -0.93 -0.47
CA VAL A 93 6.92 -0.43 0.90
C VAL A 93 8.28 -0.72 1.55
N ALA A 94 8.83 -1.91 1.33
CA ALA A 94 10.13 -2.27 1.88
C ALA A 94 11.26 -1.41 1.28
N ASP A 95 11.23 -1.16 -0.02
CA ASP A 95 12.22 -0.32 -0.70
C ASP A 95 12.06 1.15 -0.28
N PHE A 96 10.83 1.63 -0.12
CA PHE A 96 10.56 2.97 0.43
C PHE A 96 11.16 3.15 1.84
N CYS A 97 11.04 2.13 2.68
CA CYS A 97 11.65 2.18 4.01
C CYS A 97 13.18 2.26 3.95
N ARG A 98 13.81 1.55 3.00
CA ARG A 98 15.26 1.54 2.85
C ARG A 98 15.81 2.81 2.20
N GLU A 99 15.13 3.30 1.16
CA GLU A 99 15.65 4.35 0.29
C GLU A 99 15.23 5.77 0.72
N VAL A 100 14.05 5.91 1.33
CA VAL A 100 13.46 7.20 1.67
C VAL A 100 13.44 7.45 3.17
N ILE A 101 13.04 6.46 3.96
CA ILE A 101 12.95 6.61 5.42
C ILE A 101 14.33 6.43 6.06
N ASP A 102 15.09 5.45 5.62
CA ASP A 102 16.46 5.10 6.03
C ASP A 102 16.65 5.03 7.56
N LYS A 103 15.68 4.45 8.25
CA LYS A 103 15.69 4.16 9.68
C LYS A 103 14.68 3.10 10.06
N PRO A 104 14.74 2.53 11.28
CA PRO A 104 13.73 1.62 11.79
C PRO A 104 12.33 2.19 11.72
N VAL A 105 11.34 1.34 11.36
CA VAL A 105 9.96 1.77 11.15
C VAL A 105 8.95 0.99 11.98
N ILE A 106 7.86 1.66 12.31
CA ILE A 106 6.60 1.06 12.72
C ILE A 106 5.66 1.16 11.51
N LEU A 107 5.25 0.00 10.98
CA LEU A 107 4.32 -0.06 9.85
C LEU A 107 2.88 -0.08 10.36
N VAL A 108 2.03 0.79 9.85
CA VAL A 108 0.61 0.85 10.19
C VAL A 108 -0.20 0.64 8.92
N GLY A 109 -0.91 -0.47 8.82
CA GLY A 109 -1.66 -0.83 7.60
C GLY A 109 -3.16 -0.97 7.84
N ASN A 110 -3.96 -0.33 7.00
CA ASN A 110 -5.41 -0.43 7.01
C ASN A 110 -5.91 -1.38 5.91
N SER A 111 -6.80 -2.31 6.24
CA SER A 111 -7.43 -3.25 5.30
C SER A 111 -6.36 -4.05 4.51
N ILE A 112 -6.33 -3.97 3.18
CA ILE A 112 -5.26 -4.58 2.37
C ILE A 112 -3.87 -4.02 2.72
N GLY A 113 -3.78 -2.76 3.16
CA GLY A 113 -2.54 -2.15 3.63
C GLY A 113 -1.95 -2.89 4.83
N GLY A 114 -2.77 -3.56 5.64
CA GLY A 114 -2.31 -4.45 6.71
C GLY A 114 -1.58 -5.68 6.18
N VAL A 115 -2.08 -6.30 5.10
CA VAL A 115 -1.40 -7.43 4.43
C VAL A 115 -0.10 -6.96 3.79
N VAL A 116 -0.11 -5.79 3.14
CA VAL A 116 1.10 -5.15 2.58
C VAL A 116 2.14 -4.88 3.66
N ALA A 117 1.72 -4.35 4.83
CA ALA A 117 2.60 -4.11 5.97
C ALA A 117 3.26 -5.41 6.48
N LEU A 118 2.51 -6.51 6.58
CA LEU A 118 3.06 -7.81 6.96
C LEU A 118 4.09 -8.32 5.94
N ARG A 119 3.77 -8.16 4.64
CA ARG A 119 4.71 -8.56 3.58
C ARG A 119 5.98 -7.71 3.59
N ALA A 120 5.85 -6.39 3.75
CA ALA A 120 7.00 -5.49 3.88
C ALA A 120 7.83 -5.81 5.14
N ALA A 121 7.19 -6.07 6.28
CA ALA A 121 7.88 -6.45 7.51
C ALA A 121 8.73 -7.72 7.33
N GLN A 122 8.20 -8.72 6.60
CA GLN A 122 8.93 -9.94 6.27
C GLN A 122 10.18 -9.65 5.41
N LEU A 123 10.10 -8.69 4.47
CA LEU A 123 11.22 -8.29 3.62
C LEU A 123 12.25 -7.42 4.33
N LEU A 124 11.81 -6.61 5.30
CA LEU A 124 12.66 -5.70 6.08
C LEU A 124 13.42 -6.40 7.21
N GLY A 125 12.85 -7.46 7.77
CA GLY A 125 13.37 -8.11 8.95
C GLY A 125 13.23 -7.28 10.23
N SER A 126 13.70 -7.83 11.36
CA SER A 126 13.60 -7.20 12.70
C SER A 126 14.47 -5.94 12.86
N ASP A 127 15.49 -5.79 12.02
CA ASP A 127 16.41 -4.67 12.11
C ASP A 127 15.74 -3.36 11.67
N LEU A 128 14.97 -3.40 10.60
CA LEU A 128 14.28 -2.23 10.08
C LEU A 128 12.79 -2.18 10.48
N CYS A 129 12.07 -3.31 10.52
CA CYS A 129 10.68 -3.30 10.97
C CYS A 129 10.58 -3.63 12.46
N LYS A 130 10.30 -2.63 13.27
CA LYS A 130 10.20 -2.82 14.73
C LYS A 130 8.83 -3.30 15.18
N ARG A 131 7.77 -2.86 14.52
CA ARG A 131 6.37 -3.24 14.83
C ARG A 131 5.50 -3.16 13.60
N VAL A 132 4.41 -3.94 13.60
CA VAL A 132 3.32 -3.83 12.64
C VAL A 132 2.03 -3.60 13.41
N VAL A 133 1.29 -2.57 13.02
CA VAL A 133 -0.05 -2.26 13.54
C VAL A 133 -1.06 -2.53 12.44
N LEU A 134 -2.02 -3.38 12.73
CA LEU A 134 -3.06 -3.78 11.78
C LEU A 134 -4.38 -3.13 12.16
N ILE A 135 -4.96 -2.36 11.23
CA ILE A 135 -6.24 -1.71 11.39
C ILE A 135 -7.21 -2.36 10.39
N ASP A 136 -8.24 -3.04 10.92
CA ASP A 136 -9.25 -3.73 10.10
C ASP A 136 -8.63 -4.55 8.95
N CYS A 137 -7.58 -5.30 9.27
CA CYS A 137 -6.77 -6.01 8.29
C CYS A 137 -7.61 -7.03 7.52
N ALA A 138 -7.46 -7.04 6.20
CA ALA A 138 -8.09 -8.01 5.31
C ALA A 138 -7.46 -9.41 5.48
N GLN A 139 -7.85 -10.11 6.56
CA GLN A 139 -7.28 -11.42 6.93
C GLN A 139 -7.74 -12.58 6.06
N ARG A 140 -8.84 -12.43 5.29
CA ARG A 140 -9.33 -13.47 4.40
C ARG A 140 -8.73 -13.31 3.01
N LEU A 141 -7.66 -14.02 2.76
CA LEU A 141 -7.36 -14.48 1.41
C LEU A 141 -8.43 -15.53 1.07
N MET A 142 -9.39 -15.17 0.22
CA MET A 142 -10.30 -16.17 -0.33
C MET A 142 -9.48 -17.08 -1.23
N ASP A 143 -9.30 -18.34 -0.81
CA ASP A 143 -8.79 -19.37 -1.70
C ASP A 143 -9.82 -19.67 -2.81
N ASP A 144 -9.38 -20.31 -3.90
CA ASP A 144 -10.25 -20.63 -5.03
C ASP A 144 -11.44 -21.54 -4.63
N LYS A 145 -11.34 -22.30 -3.54
CA LYS A 145 -12.42 -23.15 -3.00
C LYS A 145 -13.48 -22.31 -2.28
N GLN A 146 -13.09 -21.29 -1.53
CA GLN A 146 -14.05 -20.38 -0.90
C GLN A 146 -14.76 -19.50 -1.93
N LEU A 147 -14.11 -19.17 -3.05
CA LEU A 147 -14.74 -18.50 -4.18
C LEU A 147 -15.81 -19.36 -4.87
N ALA A 148 -15.62 -20.68 -4.92
CA ALA A 148 -16.58 -21.62 -5.50
C ALA A 148 -17.85 -21.80 -4.65
N THR A 149 -17.80 -21.52 -3.35
CA THR A 149 -18.94 -21.65 -2.42
C THR A 149 -19.72 -20.34 -2.21
N GLN A 150 -19.37 -19.26 -2.92
CA GLN A 150 -20.08 -17.99 -2.81
C GLN A 150 -21.50 -18.08 -3.39
N PRO A 151 -22.50 -17.41 -2.77
CA PRO A 151 -23.85 -17.36 -3.29
C PRO A 151 -23.90 -16.86 -4.74
N ALA A 152 -24.76 -17.45 -5.57
CA ALA A 152 -24.87 -17.17 -7.02
C ALA A 152 -25.05 -15.67 -7.35
N TRP A 153 -25.67 -14.87 -6.45
CA TRP A 153 -25.87 -13.43 -6.65
C TRP A 153 -24.53 -12.64 -6.65
N MET A 154 -23.49 -13.14 -6.01
CA MET A 154 -22.17 -12.51 -6.06
C MET A 154 -21.49 -12.63 -7.44
N GLY A 155 -21.89 -13.60 -8.22
CA GLY A 155 -21.46 -13.73 -9.62
C GLY A 155 -21.93 -12.56 -10.50
N TRP A 156 -23.06 -11.96 -10.18
CA TRP A 156 -23.63 -10.82 -10.91
C TRP A 156 -22.94 -9.50 -10.61
N ILE A 157 -22.34 -9.38 -9.45
CA ILE A 157 -21.62 -8.17 -9.04
C ILE A 157 -20.17 -8.16 -9.55
N ARG A 158 -19.60 -9.33 -9.87
CA ARG A 158 -18.22 -9.45 -10.40
C ARG A 158 -17.96 -8.60 -11.67
N PRO A 159 -18.85 -8.57 -12.70
CA PRO A 159 -18.63 -7.72 -13.86
C PRO A 159 -18.65 -6.25 -13.47
N LEU A 160 -19.55 -5.84 -12.55
CA LEU A 160 -19.65 -4.46 -12.07
C LEU A 160 -18.38 -4.04 -11.32
N LEU A 161 -17.86 -4.89 -10.44
CA LEU A 161 -16.61 -4.64 -9.72
C LEU A 161 -15.41 -4.63 -10.69
N LYS A 162 -15.36 -5.50 -11.70
CA LYS A 162 -14.36 -5.43 -12.77
C LYS A 162 -14.42 -4.12 -13.53
N THR A 163 -15.62 -3.65 -13.85
CA THR A 163 -15.83 -2.38 -14.58
C THR A 163 -15.44 -1.19 -13.71
N MET A 164 -15.76 -1.21 -12.41
CA MET A 164 -15.35 -0.15 -11.46
C MET A 164 -13.83 -0.08 -11.26
N VAL A 165 -13.14 -1.22 -11.30
CA VAL A 165 -11.67 -1.29 -11.19
C VAL A 165 -10.98 -0.94 -12.51
N SER A 166 -11.66 -1.14 -13.66
CA SER A 166 -11.11 -0.83 -15.00
C SER A 166 -11.44 0.58 -15.50
N GLN A 167 -12.42 1.27 -14.91
CA GLN A 167 -12.74 2.64 -15.26
C GLN A 167 -11.95 3.61 -14.37
N ARG A 168 -11.11 4.44 -15.01
CA ARG A 168 -10.51 5.62 -14.41
C ARG A 168 -11.64 6.51 -13.89
N TRP A 169 -11.74 6.68 -12.61
CA TRP A 169 -12.46 7.81 -12.05
C TRP A 169 -11.53 9.03 -12.15
N LEU A 170 -11.95 9.96 -12.98
CA LEU A 170 -11.40 11.31 -13.09
C LEU A 170 -11.53 12.07 -11.76
#